data_287c5ec2dc48532771beba2f170ebdab
#
_entry.id   287c5ec2dc48532771beba2f170ebdab
#
_cell.length_a   1.000
_cell.length_b   1.000
_cell.length_c   1.000
_cell.angle_alpha   90.00
_cell.angle_beta   90.00
_cell.angle_gamma   90.00
#
_symmetry.space_group_name_H-M   'P 1'
#
loop_
_entity.id
_entity.type
_entity.pdbx_description
1 polymer ?
#
loop_
_entity_poly.entity_id
_entity_poly.type
_entity_poly.pdbx_seq_one_letter_code
_entity_poly.pdbx_strand_id
1 'polypeptide(L)'
;MINRYSTQQFEWLDVTDLNSDEQQLLLEKHQIKQATLAYATDTHERARYSLDLLDNSEMIIFNIPQADKEHPNQFTISPITFLIKNQTLFSFHSKETSGLIKKILATESNDLPVDTFVLRVLFDGVQHYHQIIEHLSQQRDEFITKLDHRIQNRQLIGLSEIEKSLVYILSGTQTNLLLLKSLSKKHADLSNNKDNQKLIAKLLVEAKQAEQMAKISLDVTERLSATSNNLLNNNLNDTMKFLTVWSLVLTIPTITTGFYGMNTVLPFSKNPQTWVLICLITLLLMLLVLYYLKKHRFI
;
A
#
# COMPACT_ATOMS: atom_id res chain seq x y z
N MET A 1 -3.99 21.92 -20.01
CA MET A 1 -3.21 23.19 -19.91
C MET A 1 -1.78 22.91 -20.37
N ILE A 2 -1.26 23.67 -21.36
CA ILE A 2 0.10 23.52 -21.88
C ILE A 2 0.93 24.69 -21.38
N ASN A 3 1.98 24.43 -20.62
CA ASN A 3 2.99 25.40 -20.22
C ASN A 3 4.24 25.24 -21.08
N ARG A 4 4.80 26.33 -21.57
CA ARG A 4 5.98 26.31 -22.42
C ARG A 4 7.18 26.85 -21.66
N TYR A 5 8.23 26.06 -21.60
CA TYR A 5 9.52 26.43 -21.03
C TYR A 5 10.58 26.38 -22.13
N SER A 6 11.42 27.37 -22.23
CA SER A 6 12.55 27.41 -23.16
C SER A 6 13.84 27.26 -22.36
N THR A 7 14.57 26.17 -22.59
CA THR A 7 15.93 25.99 -22.08
C THR A 7 16.92 26.40 -23.15
N GLN A 8 18.22 26.43 -22.85
CA GLN A 8 19.24 26.76 -23.86
C GLN A 8 19.42 25.64 -24.91
N GLN A 9 19.02 24.39 -24.57
CA GLN A 9 19.28 23.22 -25.40
C GLN A 9 18.04 22.58 -26.03
N PHE A 10 16.86 22.75 -25.45
CA PHE A 10 15.61 22.19 -25.95
C PHE A 10 14.41 23.02 -25.57
N GLU A 11 13.33 22.88 -26.32
CA GLU A 11 12.02 23.40 -25.97
C GLU A 11 11.27 22.37 -25.13
N TRP A 12 10.62 22.79 -24.05
CA TRP A 12 9.83 21.92 -23.23
C TRP A 12 8.37 22.38 -23.13
N LEU A 13 7.47 21.47 -23.46
CA LEU A 13 6.03 21.62 -23.37
C LEU A 13 5.50 20.73 -22.26
N ASP A 14 5.13 21.34 -21.14
CA ASP A 14 4.56 20.66 -19.98
C ASP A 14 3.04 20.65 -20.06
N VAL A 15 2.48 19.44 -20.18
CA VAL A 15 1.08 19.21 -20.52
C VAL A 15 0.38 18.56 -19.34
N THR A 16 -0.57 19.29 -18.75
CA THR A 16 -1.41 18.81 -17.66
C THR A 16 -2.87 18.82 -18.09
N ASP A 17 -3.57 17.69 -17.97
CA ASP A 17 -5.01 17.56 -18.26
C ASP A 17 -5.40 18.22 -19.59
N LEU A 18 -5.17 17.53 -20.71
CA LEU A 18 -5.47 18.02 -22.06
C LEU A 18 -6.96 18.27 -22.28
N ASN A 19 -7.27 19.43 -22.88
CA ASN A 19 -8.56 19.68 -23.50
C ASN A 19 -8.54 19.35 -25.00
N SER A 20 -9.71 19.35 -25.66
CA SER A 20 -9.85 18.99 -27.08
C SER A 20 -9.05 19.91 -28.01
N ASP A 21 -9.01 21.21 -27.74
CA ASP A 21 -8.31 22.20 -28.57
C ASP A 21 -6.79 22.02 -28.45
N GLU A 22 -6.31 21.78 -27.25
CA GLU A 22 -4.89 21.50 -26.97
C GLU A 22 -4.46 20.17 -27.61
N GLN A 23 -5.37 19.17 -27.62
CA GLN A 23 -5.13 17.90 -28.30
C GLN A 23 -4.95 18.11 -29.80
N GLN A 24 -5.84 18.86 -30.42
CA GLN A 24 -5.76 19.18 -31.85
C GLN A 24 -4.45 19.94 -32.19
N LEU A 25 -4.05 20.89 -31.34
CA LEU A 25 -2.80 21.63 -31.52
C LEU A 25 -1.59 20.70 -31.49
N LEU A 26 -1.53 19.71 -30.58
CA LEU A 26 -0.43 18.74 -30.52
C LEU A 26 -0.40 17.84 -31.77
N LEU A 27 -1.55 17.43 -32.29
CA LEU A 27 -1.67 16.59 -33.48
C LEU A 27 -1.23 17.37 -34.75
N GLU A 28 -1.74 18.60 -34.94
CA GLU A 28 -1.53 19.37 -36.15
C GLU A 28 -0.18 20.09 -36.18
N LYS A 29 0.13 20.84 -35.11
CA LYS A 29 1.34 21.68 -35.05
C LYS A 29 2.63 20.90 -34.78
N HIS A 30 2.55 19.96 -33.83
CA HIS A 30 3.70 19.15 -33.41
C HIS A 30 3.75 17.78 -34.08
N GLN A 31 2.75 17.48 -34.93
CA GLN A 31 2.66 16.23 -35.70
C GLN A 31 2.82 14.97 -34.84
N ILE A 32 2.28 15.01 -33.61
CA ILE A 32 2.25 13.85 -32.72
C ILE A 32 1.17 12.90 -33.25
N LYS A 33 1.49 11.61 -33.41
CA LYS A 33 0.50 10.61 -33.86
C LYS A 33 -0.61 10.45 -32.82
N GLN A 34 -1.85 10.29 -33.27
CA GLN A 34 -3.01 10.10 -32.37
C GLN A 34 -2.81 8.91 -31.42
N ALA A 35 -2.25 7.79 -31.90
CA ALA A 35 -1.95 6.63 -31.07
C ALA A 35 -0.91 6.95 -29.99
N THR A 36 0.15 7.70 -30.30
CA THR A 36 1.17 8.15 -29.34
C THR A 36 0.55 9.03 -28.26
N LEU A 37 -0.31 9.98 -28.65
CA LEU A 37 -0.99 10.87 -27.73
C LEU A 37 -1.96 10.12 -26.82
N ALA A 38 -2.69 9.13 -27.35
CA ALA A 38 -3.58 8.28 -26.56
C ALA A 38 -2.82 7.54 -25.45
N TYR A 39 -1.64 6.96 -25.77
CA TYR A 39 -0.80 6.32 -24.74
C TYR A 39 -0.21 7.33 -23.76
N ALA A 40 0.20 8.50 -24.23
CA ALA A 40 0.82 9.52 -23.40
C ALA A 40 -0.15 10.12 -22.35
N THR A 41 -1.44 10.07 -22.63
CA THR A 41 -2.50 10.64 -21.77
C THR A 41 -3.31 9.59 -20.99
N ASP A 42 -3.03 8.29 -21.18
CA ASP A 42 -3.70 7.24 -20.42
C ASP A 42 -3.20 7.21 -18.97
N THR A 43 -4.08 7.51 -18.04
CA THR A 43 -3.78 7.55 -16.60
C THR A 43 -3.51 6.15 -15.99
N HIS A 44 -3.76 5.08 -16.73
CA HIS A 44 -3.55 3.69 -16.28
C HIS A 44 -2.43 2.99 -17.06
N GLU A 45 -1.71 3.72 -17.92
CA GLU A 45 -0.65 3.13 -18.74
C GLU A 45 0.49 2.61 -17.87
N ARG A 46 1.05 1.47 -18.30
CA ARG A 46 2.18 0.85 -17.61
C ARG A 46 3.50 1.50 -18.02
N ALA A 47 4.45 1.54 -17.09
CA ALA A 47 5.79 2.02 -17.38
C ALA A 47 6.41 1.23 -18.53
N ARG A 48 6.85 1.94 -19.56
CA ARG A 48 7.49 1.37 -20.74
C ARG A 48 8.37 2.38 -21.49
N TYR A 49 9.27 1.85 -22.27
CA TYR A 49 10.10 2.56 -23.21
C TYR A 49 9.70 2.18 -24.64
N SER A 50 9.51 3.14 -25.52
CA SER A 50 9.30 2.91 -26.95
C SER A 50 10.03 3.93 -27.80
N LEU A 51 10.60 3.47 -28.91
CA LEU A 51 11.29 4.26 -29.93
C LEU A 51 10.58 4.04 -31.26
N ASP A 52 10.08 5.12 -31.88
CA ASP A 52 9.54 5.10 -33.23
C ASP A 52 10.59 5.66 -34.17
N LEU A 53 11.31 4.78 -34.90
CA LEU A 53 12.36 5.16 -35.85
C LEU A 53 11.80 5.88 -37.06
N LEU A 54 10.53 5.68 -37.43
CA LEU A 54 9.90 6.33 -38.60
C LEU A 54 9.53 7.77 -38.28
N ASP A 55 9.18 8.05 -37.01
CA ASP A 55 8.75 9.37 -36.54
C ASP A 55 9.88 10.11 -35.77
N ASN A 56 11.01 9.46 -35.64
CA ASN A 56 12.13 9.92 -34.81
C ASN A 56 11.67 10.45 -33.45
N SER A 57 10.76 9.69 -32.81
CA SER A 57 10.19 10.02 -31.51
C SER A 57 10.51 8.95 -30.49
N GLU A 58 10.81 9.39 -29.30
CA GLU A 58 11.13 8.55 -28.15
C GLU A 58 10.12 8.80 -27.03
N MET A 59 9.48 7.74 -26.53
CA MET A 59 8.49 7.84 -25.45
C MET A 59 8.92 7.01 -24.26
N ILE A 60 8.93 7.66 -23.10
CA ILE A 60 9.27 7.08 -21.79
C ILE A 60 8.07 7.29 -20.89
N ILE A 61 7.40 6.21 -20.47
CA ILE A 61 6.30 6.26 -19.51
C ILE A 61 6.81 5.70 -18.19
N PHE A 62 6.81 6.51 -17.15
CA PHE A 62 7.34 6.18 -15.83
C PHE A 62 6.25 6.37 -14.78
N ASN A 63 6.01 5.36 -13.95
CA ASN A 63 5.04 5.45 -12.88
C ASN A 63 5.66 6.08 -11.64
N ILE A 64 4.95 6.99 -11.01
CA ILE A 64 5.34 7.60 -9.73
C ILE A 64 4.28 7.34 -8.66
N PRO A 65 4.68 7.18 -7.39
CA PRO A 65 3.74 7.07 -6.31
C PRO A 65 3.09 8.42 -6.00
N GLN A 66 1.80 8.39 -5.69
CA GLN A 66 1.05 9.56 -5.25
C GLN A 66 0.06 9.17 -4.15
N ALA A 67 -0.27 10.11 -3.26
CA ALA A 67 -1.32 9.91 -2.29
C ALA A 67 -2.69 9.78 -2.98
N ASP A 68 -3.53 8.89 -2.50
CA ASP A 68 -4.91 8.75 -2.95
C ASP A 68 -5.72 9.99 -2.55
N LYS A 69 -6.62 10.47 -3.45
CA LYS A 69 -7.43 11.68 -3.21
C LYS A 69 -8.47 11.49 -2.12
N GLU A 70 -9.09 10.31 -2.10
CA GLU A 70 -10.16 9.99 -1.16
C GLU A 70 -9.61 9.48 0.17
N HIS A 71 -8.44 8.87 0.13
CA HIS A 71 -7.78 8.24 1.27
C HIS A 71 -6.33 8.72 1.39
N PRO A 72 -6.06 9.86 2.04
CA PRO A 72 -4.73 10.48 2.09
C PRO A 72 -3.61 9.61 2.70
N ASN A 73 -3.97 8.58 3.44
CA ASN A 73 -3.02 7.62 4.01
C ASN A 73 -2.69 6.45 3.07
N GLN A 74 -3.38 6.35 1.93
CA GLN A 74 -3.13 5.35 0.91
C GLN A 74 -2.33 5.95 -0.24
N PHE A 75 -1.48 5.12 -0.85
CA PHE A 75 -0.70 5.50 -2.01
C PHE A 75 -1.10 4.64 -3.21
N THR A 76 -1.20 5.30 -4.35
CA THR A 76 -1.39 4.70 -5.66
C THR A 76 -0.21 5.06 -6.56
N ILE A 77 -0.22 4.59 -7.78
CA ILE A 77 0.77 4.98 -8.81
C ILE A 77 0.06 5.72 -9.94
N SER A 78 0.76 6.69 -10.53
CA SER A 78 0.29 7.43 -11.69
C SER A 78 1.41 7.58 -12.71
N PRO A 79 1.13 7.47 -14.02
CA PRO A 79 2.14 7.62 -15.05
C PRO A 79 2.52 9.09 -15.26
N ILE A 80 3.80 9.31 -15.50
CA ILE A 80 4.33 10.50 -16.16
C ILE A 80 4.91 10.04 -17.49
N THR A 81 4.54 10.69 -18.59
CA THR A 81 5.04 10.38 -19.91
C THR A 81 5.94 11.48 -20.40
N PHE A 82 7.14 11.13 -20.82
CA PHE A 82 8.07 11.98 -21.57
C PHE A 82 8.08 11.53 -23.03
N LEU A 83 7.77 12.46 -23.92
CA LEU A 83 7.87 12.26 -25.37
C LEU A 83 8.93 13.25 -25.91
N ILE A 84 9.99 12.71 -26.48
CA ILE A 84 11.05 13.50 -27.12
C ILE A 84 10.85 13.40 -28.62
N LYS A 85 10.68 14.53 -29.30
CA LYS A 85 10.55 14.62 -30.77
C LYS A 85 11.17 15.91 -31.26
N ASN A 86 12.06 15.83 -32.25
CA ASN A 86 12.68 16.97 -32.91
C ASN A 86 13.27 18.01 -31.93
N GLN A 87 14.01 17.58 -30.90
CA GLN A 87 14.59 18.42 -29.83
C GLN A 87 13.54 19.12 -28.93
N THR A 88 12.27 18.72 -29.02
CA THR A 88 11.21 19.18 -28.13
C THR A 88 10.88 18.08 -27.17
N LEU A 89 10.86 18.41 -25.89
CA LEU A 89 10.37 17.53 -24.80
C LEU A 89 8.91 17.85 -24.52
N PHE A 90 8.07 16.85 -24.53
CA PHE A 90 6.71 16.91 -24.04
C PHE A 90 6.62 16.09 -22.77
N SER A 91 6.13 16.67 -21.67
CA SER A 91 5.79 15.93 -20.45
C SER A 91 4.27 15.90 -20.28
N PHE A 92 3.70 14.72 -20.14
CA PHE A 92 2.27 14.52 -19.86
C PHE A 92 2.12 13.96 -18.46
N HIS A 93 1.29 14.61 -17.66
CA HIS A 93 1.06 14.19 -16.28
C HIS A 93 -0.27 14.73 -15.74
N SER A 94 -0.73 14.18 -14.63
CA SER A 94 -1.91 14.68 -13.92
C SER A 94 -1.56 15.90 -13.04
N LYS A 95 -2.57 16.62 -12.55
CA LYS A 95 -2.36 17.74 -11.61
C LYS A 95 -1.68 17.29 -10.32
N GLU A 96 -1.97 16.07 -9.88
CA GLU A 96 -1.44 15.50 -8.65
C GLU A 96 0.07 15.30 -8.73
N THR A 97 0.55 14.90 -9.91
CA THR A 97 1.99 14.65 -10.15
C THR A 97 2.78 15.91 -10.50
N SER A 98 2.08 17.03 -10.75
CA SER A 98 2.72 18.32 -11.11
C SER A 98 3.69 18.85 -10.06
N GLY A 99 3.48 18.51 -8.78
CA GLY A 99 4.36 18.96 -7.68
C GLY A 99 5.80 18.41 -7.80
N LEU A 100 5.95 17.16 -8.24
CA LEU A 100 7.26 16.54 -8.46
C LEU A 100 8.00 17.25 -9.61
N ILE A 101 7.31 17.46 -10.73
CA ILE A 101 7.89 18.13 -11.91
C ILE A 101 8.31 19.56 -11.56
N LYS A 102 7.48 20.31 -10.83
CA LYS A 102 7.83 21.67 -10.39
C LYS A 102 9.04 21.71 -9.45
N LYS A 103 9.17 20.72 -8.57
CA LYS A 103 10.34 20.60 -7.67
C LYS A 103 11.62 20.39 -8.47
N ILE A 104 11.58 19.56 -9.49
CA ILE A 104 12.72 19.29 -10.38
C ILE A 104 13.09 20.53 -11.19
N LEU A 105 12.11 21.24 -11.72
CA LEU A 105 12.29 22.53 -12.39
C LEU A 105 13.01 23.56 -11.53
N ALA A 106 12.71 23.60 -10.24
CA ALA A 106 13.32 24.55 -9.32
C ALA A 106 14.77 24.21 -8.95
N THR A 107 15.18 22.95 -9.13
CA THR A 107 16.47 22.43 -8.63
C THR A 107 17.52 22.30 -9.75
N GLU A 108 17.09 22.09 -11.01
CA GLU A 108 17.98 21.80 -12.12
C GLU A 108 18.35 23.06 -12.93
N SER A 109 19.62 23.13 -13.34
CA SER A 109 20.11 24.22 -14.21
C SER A 109 19.55 24.06 -15.64
N ASN A 110 19.22 25.20 -16.27
CA ASN A 110 18.65 25.29 -17.63
C ASN A 110 19.58 24.80 -18.75
N ASP A 111 20.71 24.17 -18.43
CA ASP A 111 21.82 23.93 -19.37
C ASP A 111 22.07 22.45 -19.68
N LEU A 112 21.13 21.56 -19.30
CA LEU A 112 21.29 20.13 -19.49
C LEU A 112 20.75 19.67 -20.86
N PRO A 113 21.37 18.67 -21.52
CA PRO A 113 20.75 17.94 -22.61
C PRO A 113 19.45 17.27 -22.20
N VAL A 114 18.49 17.16 -23.14
CA VAL A 114 17.17 16.60 -22.88
C VAL A 114 17.21 15.20 -22.25
N ASP A 115 18.10 14.32 -22.75
CA ASP A 115 18.27 12.96 -22.22
C ASP A 115 18.74 12.97 -20.77
N THR A 116 19.73 13.82 -20.45
CA THR A 116 20.27 13.96 -19.09
C THR A 116 19.19 14.52 -18.15
N PHE A 117 18.41 15.49 -18.63
CA PHE A 117 17.30 16.05 -17.87
C PHE A 117 16.27 14.96 -17.52
N VAL A 118 15.79 14.20 -18.51
CA VAL A 118 14.83 13.12 -18.28
C VAL A 118 15.39 12.07 -17.32
N LEU A 119 16.64 11.64 -17.49
CA LEU A 119 17.28 10.67 -16.57
C LEU A 119 17.32 11.16 -15.12
N ARG A 120 17.55 12.46 -14.87
CA ARG A 120 17.51 13.03 -13.53
C ARG A 120 16.10 13.03 -12.95
N VAL A 121 15.09 13.36 -13.78
CA VAL A 121 13.68 13.26 -13.35
C VAL A 121 13.33 11.84 -12.95
N LEU A 122 13.75 10.83 -13.72
CA LEU A 122 13.54 9.43 -13.37
C LEU A 122 14.26 9.05 -12.07
N PHE A 123 15.47 9.60 -11.84
CA PHE A 123 16.22 9.38 -10.62
C PHE A 123 15.48 9.92 -9.38
N ASP A 124 14.98 11.15 -9.46
CA ASP A 124 14.18 11.75 -8.38
C ASP A 124 12.87 10.99 -8.15
N GLY A 125 12.25 10.49 -9.23
CA GLY A 125 11.09 9.60 -9.14
C GLY A 125 11.39 8.32 -8.36
N VAL A 126 12.55 7.68 -8.58
CA VAL A 126 12.98 6.51 -7.81
C VAL A 126 13.25 6.88 -6.35
N GLN A 127 13.89 8.02 -6.08
CA GLN A 127 14.11 8.49 -4.70
C GLN A 127 12.77 8.73 -3.97
N HIS A 128 11.76 9.20 -4.69
CA HIS A 128 10.43 9.37 -4.11
C HIS A 128 9.81 8.03 -3.67
N TYR A 129 10.02 6.94 -4.43
CA TYR A 129 9.62 5.59 -3.98
C TYR A 129 10.27 5.20 -2.66
N HIS A 130 11.57 5.44 -2.48
CA HIS A 130 12.26 5.14 -1.22
C HIS A 130 11.61 5.86 -0.03
N GLN A 131 11.31 7.16 -0.18
CA GLN A 131 10.66 7.95 0.87
C GLN A 131 9.28 7.41 1.24
N ILE A 132 8.47 7.03 0.24
CA ILE A 132 7.12 6.49 0.49
C ILE A 132 7.18 5.12 1.16
N ILE A 133 8.07 4.22 0.71
CA ILE A 133 8.24 2.89 1.31
C ILE A 133 8.68 3.01 2.77
N GLU A 134 9.61 3.93 3.06
CA GLU A 134 10.05 4.19 4.42
C GLU A 134 8.91 4.73 5.28
N HIS A 135 8.14 5.71 4.78
CA HIS A 135 6.98 6.25 5.46
C HIS A 135 5.93 5.18 5.79
N LEU A 136 5.57 4.31 4.82
CA LEU A 136 4.64 3.21 5.03
C LEU A 136 5.18 2.19 6.05
N SER A 137 6.48 1.93 6.04
CA SER A 137 7.13 1.04 7.00
C SER A 137 7.08 1.62 8.42
N GLN A 138 7.32 2.93 8.60
CA GLN A 138 7.19 3.60 9.88
C GLN A 138 5.75 3.56 10.41
N GLN A 139 4.76 3.85 9.56
CA GLN A 139 3.35 3.73 9.93
C GLN A 139 2.98 2.31 10.37
N ARG A 140 3.43 1.28 9.65
CA ARG A 140 3.24 -0.12 10.04
C ARG A 140 3.83 -0.39 11.43
N ASP A 141 5.05 0.04 11.68
CA ASP A 141 5.74 -0.20 12.96
C ASP A 141 5.06 0.54 14.13
N GLU A 142 4.46 1.70 13.88
CA GLU A 142 3.60 2.36 14.87
C GLU A 142 2.34 1.55 15.19
N PHE A 143 1.74 0.89 14.21
CA PHE A 143 0.61 0.00 14.50
C PHE A 143 1.03 -1.19 15.36
N ILE A 144 2.22 -1.74 15.14
CA ILE A 144 2.76 -2.85 15.95
C ILE A 144 2.95 -2.43 17.41
N THR A 145 3.55 -1.29 17.69
CA THR A 145 3.81 -0.82 19.06
C THR A 145 2.52 -0.56 19.85
N LYS A 146 1.43 -0.25 19.15
CA LYS A 146 0.11 -0.04 19.76
C LYS A 146 -0.69 -1.34 19.94
N LEU A 147 -0.18 -2.50 19.48
CA LEU A 147 -0.85 -3.81 19.57
C LEU A 147 -0.78 -4.45 20.99
N ASP A 148 -0.12 -3.83 21.97
CA ASP A 148 0.37 -4.46 23.20
C ASP A 148 -0.72 -5.03 24.14
N HIS A 149 -2.02 -4.72 24.03
CA HIS A 149 -3.05 -5.33 24.90
C HIS A 149 -4.45 -5.55 24.29
N ARG A 150 -4.84 -4.88 23.22
CA ARG A 150 -6.14 -5.11 22.55
C ARG A 150 -6.06 -4.70 21.07
N ILE A 151 -6.03 -5.67 20.18
CA ILE A 151 -6.16 -5.42 18.76
C ILE A 151 -7.54 -4.80 18.50
N GLN A 152 -7.55 -3.58 17.97
CA GLN A 152 -8.79 -2.90 17.57
C GLN A 152 -8.99 -3.06 16.06
N ASN A 153 -10.23 -3.13 15.60
CA ASN A 153 -10.57 -3.20 14.18
C ASN A 153 -9.94 -2.07 13.37
N ARG A 154 -9.76 -0.89 13.96
CA ARG A 154 -9.10 0.25 13.30
C ARG A 154 -7.65 -0.04 12.90
N GLN A 155 -6.91 -0.79 13.71
CA GLN A 155 -5.51 -1.15 13.41
C GLN A 155 -5.42 -2.13 12.24
N LEU A 156 -6.36 -3.08 12.16
CA LEU A 156 -6.43 -4.01 11.02
C LEU A 156 -6.78 -3.30 9.71
N ILE A 157 -7.70 -2.34 9.77
CA ILE A 157 -8.03 -1.50 8.60
C ILE A 157 -6.78 -0.73 8.16
N GLY A 158 -6.06 -0.09 9.09
CA GLY A 158 -4.82 0.64 8.77
C GLY A 158 -3.73 -0.25 8.16
N LEU A 159 -3.55 -1.48 8.68
CA LEU A 159 -2.62 -2.44 8.08
C LEU A 159 -3.04 -2.86 6.67
N SER A 160 -4.33 -3.06 6.43
CA SER A 160 -4.86 -3.37 5.09
C SER A 160 -4.68 -2.21 4.11
N GLU A 161 -4.79 -0.96 4.57
CA GLU A 161 -4.52 0.23 3.76
C GLU A 161 -3.04 0.34 3.36
N ILE A 162 -2.13 0.05 4.30
CA ILE A 162 -0.68 0.00 4.03
C ILE A 162 -0.36 -1.14 3.04
N GLU A 163 -0.93 -2.33 3.25
CA GLU A 163 -0.76 -3.49 2.37
C GLU A 163 -1.20 -3.15 0.93
N LYS A 164 -2.39 -2.58 0.75
CA LYS A 164 -2.90 -2.11 -0.54
C LYS A 164 -1.95 -1.11 -1.20
N SER A 165 -1.44 -0.13 -0.45
CA SER A 165 -0.48 0.86 -0.94
C SER A 165 0.82 0.20 -1.40
N LEU A 166 1.36 -0.75 -0.62
CA LEU A 166 2.58 -1.47 -0.95
C LEU A 166 2.44 -2.35 -2.20
N VAL A 167 1.26 -2.90 -2.46
CA VAL A 167 0.97 -3.64 -3.71
C VAL A 167 1.09 -2.72 -4.93
N TYR A 168 0.52 -1.51 -4.88
CA TYR A 168 0.67 -0.53 -5.96
C TYR A 168 2.12 -0.07 -6.12
N ILE A 169 2.81 0.23 -5.01
CA ILE A 169 4.21 0.63 -5.00
C ILE A 169 5.10 -0.47 -5.60
N LEU A 170 4.90 -1.73 -5.22
CA LEU A 170 5.65 -2.86 -5.78
C LEU A 170 5.40 -3.01 -7.28
N SER A 171 4.15 -2.91 -7.73
CA SER A 171 3.81 -2.96 -9.16
C SER A 171 4.50 -1.83 -9.94
N GLY A 172 4.48 -0.60 -9.40
CA GLY A 172 5.16 0.55 -10.01
C GLY A 172 6.67 0.38 -10.09
N THR A 173 7.32 -0.05 -9.00
CA THR A 173 8.78 -0.27 -8.98
C THR A 173 9.21 -1.38 -9.93
N GLN A 174 8.44 -2.48 -10.04
CA GLN A 174 8.71 -3.57 -10.97
C GLN A 174 8.61 -3.13 -12.44
N THR A 175 7.54 -2.42 -12.80
CA THR A 175 7.35 -1.93 -14.17
C THR A 175 8.38 -0.88 -14.54
N ASN A 176 8.72 0.03 -13.63
CA ASN A 176 9.78 1.02 -13.81
C ASN A 176 11.15 0.35 -14.00
N LEU A 177 11.47 -0.69 -13.24
CA LEU A 177 12.73 -1.41 -13.39
C LEU A 177 12.84 -2.07 -14.79
N LEU A 178 11.75 -2.61 -15.34
CA LEU A 178 11.72 -3.16 -16.69
C LEU A 178 11.94 -2.06 -17.74
N LEU A 179 11.30 -0.91 -17.60
CA LEU A 179 11.52 0.27 -18.41
C LEU A 179 13.00 0.67 -18.40
N LEU A 180 13.60 0.83 -17.22
CA LEU A 180 14.97 1.28 -17.06
C LEU A 180 16.00 0.28 -17.64
N LYS A 181 15.73 -1.02 -17.56
CA LYS A 181 16.53 -2.04 -18.27
C LYS A 181 16.47 -1.89 -19.77
N SER A 182 15.29 -1.57 -20.33
CA SER A 182 15.13 -1.34 -21.77
C SER A 182 15.86 -0.06 -22.22
N LEU A 183 15.75 0.99 -21.42
CA LEU A 183 16.45 2.27 -21.65
C LEU A 183 17.97 2.10 -21.58
N SER A 184 18.49 1.33 -20.62
CA SER A 184 19.91 1.03 -20.48
C SER A 184 20.49 0.31 -21.70
N LYS A 185 19.79 -0.64 -22.29
CA LYS A 185 20.22 -1.33 -23.51
C LYS A 185 20.40 -0.35 -24.67
N LYS A 186 19.42 0.54 -24.88
CA LYS A 186 19.53 1.58 -25.93
C LYS A 186 20.74 2.47 -25.74
N HIS A 187 20.94 2.98 -24.53
CA HIS A 187 22.06 3.89 -24.26
C HIS A 187 23.44 3.21 -24.35
N ALA A 188 23.52 1.90 -24.11
CA ALA A 188 24.75 1.15 -24.37
C ALA A 188 25.09 1.09 -25.85
N ASP A 189 24.08 1.01 -26.73
CA ASP A 189 24.26 0.85 -28.16
C ASP A 189 24.44 2.21 -28.90
N LEU A 190 23.85 3.30 -28.43
CA LEU A 190 23.71 4.56 -29.18
C LEU A 190 24.41 5.76 -28.55
N SER A 191 24.80 5.72 -27.27
CA SER A 191 25.30 6.91 -26.56
C SER A 191 26.82 6.84 -26.30
N ASN A 192 27.55 7.80 -26.84
CA ASN A 192 28.97 8.07 -26.48
C ASN A 192 29.10 8.89 -25.18
N ASN A 193 27.98 9.25 -24.49
CA ASN A 193 28.00 10.05 -23.28
C ASN A 193 28.25 9.18 -22.07
N LYS A 194 29.48 9.11 -21.56
CA LYS A 194 29.90 8.34 -20.40
C LYS A 194 29.17 8.73 -19.12
N ASP A 195 28.75 9.98 -18.99
CA ASP A 195 28.07 10.45 -17.75
C ASP A 195 26.62 9.99 -17.71
N ASN A 196 25.92 9.95 -18.84
CA ASN A 196 24.59 9.34 -18.93
C ASN A 196 24.64 7.84 -18.66
N GLN A 197 25.68 7.14 -19.15
CA GLN A 197 25.86 5.70 -18.85
C GLN A 197 26.03 5.45 -17.35
N LYS A 198 26.82 6.27 -16.64
CA LYS A 198 26.99 6.19 -15.18
C LYS A 198 25.67 6.50 -14.45
N LEU A 199 24.94 7.51 -14.91
CA LEU A 199 23.67 7.89 -14.30
C LEU A 199 22.62 6.78 -14.46
N ILE A 200 22.53 6.15 -15.63
CA ILE A 200 21.63 4.99 -15.87
C ILE A 200 22.04 3.80 -15.00
N ALA A 201 23.34 3.51 -14.89
CA ALA A 201 23.82 2.43 -14.04
C ALA A 201 23.41 2.66 -12.56
N LYS A 202 23.59 3.88 -12.06
CA LYS A 202 23.15 4.27 -10.71
C LYS A 202 21.64 4.17 -10.56
N LEU A 203 20.88 4.67 -11.55
CA LEU A 203 19.43 4.63 -11.56
C LEU A 203 18.89 3.19 -11.51
N LEU A 204 19.53 2.26 -12.23
CA LEU A 204 19.17 0.83 -12.19
C LEU A 204 19.41 0.20 -10.81
N VAL A 205 20.48 0.56 -10.12
CA VAL A 205 20.80 0.07 -8.78
C VAL A 205 19.74 0.57 -7.81
N GLU A 206 19.43 1.86 -7.80
CA GLU A 206 18.44 2.47 -6.94
C GLU A 206 17.02 1.91 -7.20
N ALA A 207 16.64 1.76 -8.47
CA ALA A 207 15.34 1.18 -8.84
C ALA A 207 15.20 -0.28 -8.38
N LYS A 208 16.28 -1.07 -8.51
CA LYS A 208 16.29 -2.44 -7.99
C LYS A 208 16.19 -2.48 -6.47
N GLN A 209 16.86 -1.56 -5.79
CA GLN A 209 16.76 -1.43 -4.34
C GLN A 209 15.34 -1.05 -3.92
N ALA A 210 14.69 -0.08 -4.59
CA ALA A 210 13.30 0.30 -4.32
C ALA A 210 12.33 -0.89 -4.49
N GLU A 211 12.50 -1.69 -5.57
CA GLU A 211 11.70 -2.91 -5.77
C GLU A 211 11.87 -3.90 -4.61
N GLN A 212 13.11 -4.16 -4.21
CA GLN A 212 13.40 -5.08 -3.11
C GLN A 212 12.83 -4.58 -1.78
N MET A 213 12.97 -3.29 -1.48
CA MET A 213 12.40 -2.68 -0.27
C MET A 213 10.87 -2.77 -0.26
N ALA A 214 10.21 -2.46 -1.38
CA ALA A 214 8.76 -2.58 -1.51
C ALA A 214 8.30 -4.02 -1.27
N LYS A 215 8.99 -5.01 -1.86
CA LYS A 215 8.68 -6.43 -1.69
C LYS A 215 8.83 -6.88 -0.24
N ILE A 216 9.95 -6.55 0.40
CA ILE A 216 10.20 -6.91 1.81
C ILE A 216 9.15 -6.24 2.71
N SER A 217 8.84 -4.95 2.48
CA SER A 217 7.86 -4.23 3.28
C SER A 217 6.46 -4.83 3.13
N LEU A 218 6.08 -5.27 1.92
CA LEU A 218 4.82 -5.98 1.66
C LEU A 218 4.79 -7.32 2.40
N ASP A 219 5.81 -8.17 2.22
CA ASP A 219 5.90 -9.50 2.88
C ASP A 219 5.80 -9.39 4.41
N VAL A 220 6.44 -8.38 5.01
CA VAL A 220 6.37 -8.13 6.46
C VAL A 220 4.95 -7.69 6.86
N THR A 221 4.31 -6.82 6.08
CA THR A 221 2.96 -6.32 6.37
C THR A 221 1.92 -7.44 6.27
N GLU A 222 1.98 -8.30 5.25
CA GLU A 222 1.12 -9.48 5.09
C GLU A 222 1.23 -10.44 6.28
N ARG A 223 2.47 -10.76 6.72
CA ARG A 223 2.72 -11.62 7.89
C ARG A 223 2.16 -11.01 9.17
N LEU A 224 2.29 -9.70 9.31
CA LEU A 224 1.76 -8.99 10.47
C LEU A 224 0.23 -9.00 10.47
N SER A 225 -0.42 -8.75 9.33
CA SER A 225 -1.87 -8.85 9.16
C SER A 225 -2.38 -10.24 9.54
N ALA A 226 -1.71 -11.30 9.07
CA ALA A 226 -2.05 -12.69 9.41
C ALA A 226 -1.89 -12.97 10.92
N THR A 227 -0.81 -12.50 11.53
CA THR A 227 -0.56 -12.65 12.97
C THR A 227 -1.62 -11.92 13.79
N SER A 228 -1.98 -10.69 13.41
CA SER A 228 -3.00 -9.89 14.07
C SER A 228 -4.39 -10.57 14.03
N ASN A 229 -4.76 -11.13 12.87
CA ASN A 229 -5.98 -11.90 12.71
C ASN A 229 -5.99 -13.17 13.61
N ASN A 230 -4.86 -13.88 13.72
CA ASN A 230 -4.73 -15.03 14.59
C ASN A 230 -4.89 -14.65 16.09
N LEU A 231 -4.29 -13.53 16.50
CA LEU A 231 -4.45 -13.02 17.87
C LEU A 231 -5.90 -12.64 18.17
N LEU A 232 -6.61 -12.01 17.23
CA LEU A 232 -8.04 -11.73 17.38
C LEU A 232 -8.86 -13.01 17.57
N ASN A 233 -8.62 -14.02 16.74
CA ASN A 233 -9.32 -15.31 16.84
C ASN A 233 -9.03 -15.99 18.18
N ASN A 234 -7.79 -15.92 18.68
CA ASN A 234 -7.45 -16.44 20.00
C ASN A 234 -8.18 -15.70 21.11
N ASN A 235 -8.23 -14.35 21.07
CA ASN A 235 -8.95 -13.55 22.05
C ASN A 235 -10.45 -13.82 22.04
N LEU A 236 -11.05 -14.02 20.86
CA LEU A 236 -12.45 -14.43 20.73
C LEU A 236 -12.68 -15.81 21.35
N ASN A 237 -11.81 -16.76 21.07
CA ASN A 237 -11.90 -18.12 21.62
C ASN A 237 -11.78 -18.10 23.15
N ASP A 238 -10.87 -17.33 23.72
CA ASP A 238 -10.72 -17.19 25.18
C ASP A 238 -11.94 -16.50 25.81
N THR A 239 -12.52 -15.50 25.14
CA THR A 239 -13.76 -14.86 25.57
C THR A 239 -14.93 -15.86 25.55
N MET A 240 -15.03 -16.67 24.48
CA MET A 240 -16.05 -17.71 24.38
C MET A 240 -15.88 -18.79 25.47
N LYS A 241 -14.65 -19.25 25.74
CA LYS A 241 -14.35 -20.17 26.85
C LYS A 241 -14.79 -19.59 28.18
N PHE A 242 -14.41 -18.34 28.47
CA PHE A 242 -14.81 -17.64 29.68
C PHE A 242 -16.34 -17.60 29.85
N LEU A 243 -17.05 -17.18 28.79
CA LEU A 243 -18.53 -17.14 28.83
C LEU A 243 -19.15 -18.51 29.05
N THR A 244 -18.60 -19.54 28.35
CA THR A 244 -19.10 -20.92 28.50
C THR A 244 -18.90 -21.44 29.91
N VAL A 245 -17.72 -21.20 30.50
CA VAL A 245 -17.42 -21.61 31.89
C VAL A 245 -18.38 -20.93 32.89
N TRP A 246 -18.57 -19.61 32.76
CA TRP A 246 -19.50 -18.88 33.63
C TRP A 246 -20.93 -19.35 33.46
N SER A 247 -21.40 -19.63 32.25
CA SER A 247 -22.73 -20.17 31.99
C SER A 247 -22.91 -21.52 32.65
N LEU A 248 -21.95 -22.45 32.54
CA LEU A 248 -22.01 -23.77 33.20
C LEU A 248 -22.04 -23.65 34.71
N VAL A 249 -21.17 -22.80 35.28
CA VAL A 249 -21.13 -22.60 36.74
C VAL A 249 -22.43 -22.01 37.26
N LEU A 250 -23.04 -21.03 36.56
CA LEU A 250 -24.33 -20.42 36.98
C LEU A 250 -25.53 -21.34 36.75
N THR A 251 -25.44 -22.29 35.82
CA THR A 251 -26.52 -23.27 35.57
C THR A 251 -26.74 -24.19 36.78
N ILE A 252 -25.69 -24.55 37.54
CA ILE A 252 -25.81 -25.45 38.70
C ILE A 252 -26.72 -24.89 39.80
N PRO A 253 -26.51 -23.65 40.31
CA PRO A 253 -27.46 -23.04 41.27
C PRO A 253 -28.87 -22.94 40.69
N THR A 254 -29.00 -22.57 39.42
CA THR A 254 -30.31 -22.41 38.78
C THR A 254 -31.09 -23.71 38.74
N ILE A 255 -30.45 -24.84 38.42
CA ILE A 255 -31.09 -26.17 38.44
C ILE A 255 -31.44 -26.57 39.86
N THR A 256 -30.53 -26.42 40.82
CA THR A 256 -30.77 -26.84 42.20
C THR A 256 -31.85 -26.01 42.87
N THR A 257 -31.83 -24.67 42.70
CA THR A 257 -32.88 -23.79 43.26
C THR A 257 -34.23 -23.98 42.56
N GLY A 258 -34.22 -24.17 41.23
CA GLY A 258 -35.44 -24.46 40.46
C GLY A 258 -36.07 -25.79 40.87
N PHE A 259 -35.27 -26.84 41.09
CA PHE A 259 -35.76 -28.14 41.55
C PHE A 259 -36.39 -28.03 42.94
N TYR A 260 -35.73 -27.37 43.89
CA TYR A 260 -36.28 -27.19 45.26
C TYR A 260 -37.33 -26.09 45.36
N GLY A 261 -37.54 -25.28 44.35
CA GLY A 261 -38.64 -24.31 44.24
C GLY A 261 -39.96 -24.91 43.74
N MET A 262 -40.00 -26.22 43.43
CA MET A 262 -41.22 -26.87 42.94
C MET A 262 -42.21 -27.08 44.11
N ASN A 263 -43.53 -26.96 43.80
CA ASN A 263 -44.64 -27.20 44.77
C ASN A 263 -44.94 -28.67 44.95
N THR A 264 -43.96 -29.55 44.91
CA THR A 264 -44.07 -30.99 45.10
C THR A 264 -43.33 -31.40 46.35
N VAL A 265 -43.72 -32.57 46.96
CA VAL A 265 -43.07 -33.10 48.18
C VAL A 265 -41.69 -33.61 47.81
N LEU A 266 -40.64 -32.83 48.14
CA LEU A 266 -39.25 -33.15 47.88
C LEU A 266 -38.56 -33.83 49.04
N PRO A 267 -37.52 -34.66 48.81
CA PRO A 267 -36.76 -35.29 49.91
C PRO A 267 -36.17 -34.19 50.82
N PHE A 268 -36.21 -34.44 52.14
CA PHE A 268 -35.70 -33.52 53.17
C PHE A 268 -36.47 -32.20 53.35
N SER A 269 -37.59 -31.95 52.65
CA SER A 269 -38.32 -30.65 52.68
C SER A 269 -38.91 -30.31 54.06
N LYS A 270 -39.09 -31.28 54.95
CA LYS A 270 -39.63 -31.08 56.30
C LYS A 270 -38.61 -30.60 57.33
N ASN A 271 -37.33 -30.61 57.05
CA ASN A 271 -36.27 -30.20 57.97
C ASN A 271 -35.91 -28.72 57.78
N PRO A 272 -35.91 -27.84 58.79
CA PRO A 272 -35.62 -26.43 58.67
C PRO A 272 -34.15 -26.13 58.21
N GLN A 273 -33.25 -27.11 58.32
CA GLN A 273 -31.83 -26.96 57.89
C GLN A 273 -31.57 -27.40 56.46
N THR A 274 -32.58 -27.83 55.73
CA THR A 274 -32.44 -28.34 54.33
C THR A 274 -31.82 -27.32 53.37
N TRP A 275 -32.13 -26.05 53.57
CA TRP A 275 -31.54 -24.99 52.69
C TRP A 275 -30.03 -24.95 52.82
N VAL A 276 -29.46 -25.19 54.05
CA VAL A 276 -27.97 -25.20 54.20
C VAL A 276 -27.39 -26.40 53.50
N LEU A 277 -28.02 -27.56 53.56
CA LEU A 277 -27.56 -28.75 52.84
C LEU A 277 -27.60 -28.55 51.34
N ILE A 278 -28.62 -27.89 50.76
CA ILE A 278 -28.75 -27.60 49.37
C ILE A 278 -27.64 -26.64 48.92
N CYS A 279 -27.36 -25.59 49.69
CA CYS A 279 -26.28 -24.66 49.42
C CYS A 279 -24.92 -25.37 49.41
N LEU A 280 -24.66 -26.28 50.36
CA LEU A 280 -23.40 -27.05 50.40
C LEU A 280 -23.26 -27.99 49.19
N ILE A 281 -24.32 -28.70 48.81
CA ILE A 281 -24.32 -29.57 47.62
C ILE A 281 -24.09 -28.76 46.36
N THR A 282 -24.77 -27.62 46.21
CA THR A 282 -24.59 -26.72 45.05
C THR A 282 -23.18 -26.22 44.96
N LEU A 283 -22.58 -25.77 46.05
CA LEU A 283 -21.19 -25.30 46.10
C LEU A 283 -20.21 -26.44 45.73
N LEU A 284 -20.42 -27.64 46.26
CA LEU A 284 -19.60 -28.82 45.94
C LEU A 284 -19.67 -29.16 44.46
N LEU A 285 -20.87 -29.14 43.87
CA LEU A 285 -21.05 -29.39 42.44
C LEU A 285 -20.35 -28.32 41.59
N MET A 286 -20.45 -27.03 41.95
CA MET A 286 -19.75 -25.94 41.28
C MET A 286 -18.23 -26.16 41.32
N LEU A 287 -17.67 -26.48 42.48
CA LEU A 287 -16.23 -26.75 42.65
C LEU A 287 -15.79 -27.98 41.84
N LEU A 288 -16.62 -29.01 41.78
CA LEU A 288 -16.32 -30.22 41.00
C LEU A 288 -16.29 -29.92 39.51
N VAL A 289 -17.24 -29.13 38.98
CA VAL A 289 -17.25 -28.70 37.59
C VAL A 289 -16.04 -27.82 37.27
N LEU A 290 -15.71 -26.85 38.12
CA LEU A 290 -14.51 -26.01 37.94
C LEU A 290 -13.23 -26.86 37.96
N TYR A 291 -13.12 -27.83 38.88
CA TYR A 291 -12.01 -28.76 38.93
C TYR A 291 -11.90 -29.61 37.63
N TYR A 292 -13.03 -30.10 37.12
CA TYR A 292 -13.07 -30.86 35.86
C TYR A 292 -12.63 -30.03 34.67
N LEU A 293 -13.16 -28.81 34.56
CA LEU A 293 -12.79 -27.86 33.45
C LEU A 293 -11.30 -27.48 33.48
N LYS A 294 -10.75 -27.22 34.69
CA LYS A 294 -9.32 -26.97 34.87
C LYS A 294 -8.47 -28.16 34.53
N LYS A 295 -8.86 -29.38 34.94
CA LYS A 295 -8.10 -30.62 34.61
C LYS A 295 -8.04 -30.88 33.11
N HIS A 296 -9.07 -30.54 32.35
CA HIS A 296 -9.13 -30.72 30.92
C HIS A 296 -8.62 -29.50 30.13
N ARG A 297 -7.91 -28.55 30.75
CA ARG A 297 -7.34 -27.35 30.16
C ARG A 297 -8.34 -26.47 29.39
N PHE A 298 -9.58 -26.47 29.86
CA PHE A 298 -10.61 -25.59 29.32
C PHE A 298 -10.47 -24.15 29.89
N ILE A 299 -9.82 -24.06 31.04
CA ILE A 299 -9.44 -22.82 31.74
C ILE A 299 -7.94 -22.82 31.92
#